data_8757eed24b43d98f47ebb061fee79d93
#
_entry.id   8757eed24b43d98f47ebb061fee79d93
#
_cell.length_a   1.000
_cell.length_b   1.000
_cell.length_c   1.000
_cell.angle_alpha   90.00
_cell.angle_beta   90.00
_cell.angle_gamma   90.00
#
_symmetry.space_group_name_H-M   'P 1'
#
loop_
_entity.id
_entity.type
_entity.pdbx_description
1 polymer ?
#
loop_
_entity_poly.entity_id
_entity_poly.type
_entity_poly.pdbx_seq_one_letter_code
_entity_poly.pdbx_strand_id
1 'polypeptide(L)'
;MVTNLGSTFDWDINRTTKFRAGVQLASNKGMHYTTMEDMLGAQNFHNLNTYAIGEYASSDPRVQYDLNNPNGVVREGDRMRYDYDLWNQSARIWAGITKDKGISHNFLTAKIGGTQMWRNGYMNNGMCAGYSYGKSGTGYFLDGGFKMGTTLNLSKGNAINLGVGYEARAPQASVAFESPEMNNNFVENLSNEKIASAELGYSYNGSWLRANLTGYFTHSYDGAEWQNFYNDDVNSFTYNSFNGVEKNYYGAELGLTFKVTSSFDINLIGTWAEAEYASNTDVTYMISTSAERKTDVCYNKGMHESGTPLAAASLGLNYRVKGWFLSLIGNYYDRIYLAYSTNRRYEQNMVNAGLQQNDGSFDVPSQAKGDGGFMLDASIGKQFRVAHKPLSVNLMLTNILNNRGITTGGYEQSRSNYSVNSTTGATSQRTYSFSRNPKKYYAQGFNCMLNLNYRF
;
A
#
# COMPACT_ATOMS: atom_id res chain seq x y z
N MET A 1 14.42 -6.77 13.00
CA MET A 1 14.68 -8.19 13.35
C MET A 1 13.38 -8.95 13.22
N VAL A 2 13.39 -10.08 12.50
CA VAL A 2 12.20 -10.89 12.25
C VAL A 2 12.52 -12.33 12.64
N THR A 3 11.66 -12.92 13.46
CA THR A 3 11.75 -14.34 13.86
C THR A 3 10.40 -15.00 13.56
N ASN A 4 10.41 -16.05 12.75
CA ASN A 4 9.22 -16.83 12.42
C ASN A 4 9.49 -18.30 12.73
N LEU A 5 8.56 -18.93 13.40
CA LEU A 5 8.55 -20.38 13.65
C LEU A 5 7.21 -20.92 13.17
N GLY A 6 7.24 -21.96 12.35
CA GLY A 6 6.04 -22.60 11.84
C GLY A 6 6.18 -24.11 11.80
N SER A 7 5.06 -24.77 12.00
CA SER A 7 4.95 -26.22 11.82
C SER A 7 3.65 -26.53 11.08
N THR A 8 3.70 -27.47 10.16
CA THR A 8 2.53 -27.95 9.42
C THR A 8 2.38 -29.45 9.56
N PHE A 9 1.15 -29.89 9.61
CA PHE A 9 0.74 -31.28 9.64
C PHE A 9 -0.16 -31.56 8.43
N ASP A 10 0.20 -32.55 7.62
CA ASP A 10 -0.54 -33.00 6.45
C ASP A 10 -1.03 -34.43 6.70
N TRP A 11 -2.31 -34.66 6.44
CA TRP A 11 -2.93 -35.97 6.62
C TRP A 11 -3.85 -36.29 5.43
N ASP A 12 -3.49 -37.32 4.68
CA ASP A 12 -4.35 -37.91 3.65
C ASP A 12 -5.35 -38.87 4.35
N ILE A 13 -6.54 -38.36 4.70
CA ILE A 13 -7.60 -39.13 5.37
C ILE A 13 -8.02 -40.29 4.46
N ASN A 14 -8.17 -40.02 3.17
CA ASN A 14 -8.42 -40.99 2.12
C ASN A 14 -8.03 -40.41 0.76
N ARG A 15 -8.26 -41.15 -0.35
CA ARG A 15 -7.87 -40.71 -1.70
C ARG A 15 -8.47 -39.38 -2.17
N THR A 16 -9.59 -38.99 -1.58
CA THR A 16 -10.34 -37.78 -2.01
C THR A 16 -10.39 -36.70 -0.93
N THR A 17 -9.87 -36.96 0.25
CA THR A 17 -9.98 -36.03 1.40
C THR A 17 -8.62 -35.86 2.05
N LYS A 18 -8.15 -34.61 2.09
CA LYS A 18 -6.91 -34.22 2.74
C LYS A 18 -7.19 -33.21 3.84
N PHE A 19 -6.54 -33.38 4.97
CA PHE A 19 -6.55 -32.43 6.07
C PHE A 19 -5.16 -31.83 6.25
N ARG A 20 -5.11 -30.53 6.51
CA ARG A 20 -3.90 -29.79 6.84
C ARG A 20 -4.15 -28.95 8.07
N ALA A 21 -3.18 -28.87 8.95
CA ALA A 21 -3.22 -27.94 10.06
C ALA A 21 -1.82 -27.40 10.33
N GLY A 22 -1.76 -26.25 10.98
CA GLY A 22 -0.46 -25.70 11.33
C GLY A 22 -0.54 -24.67 12.43
N VAL A 23 0.64 -24.36 12.97
CA VAL A 23 0.88 -23.31 13.93
C VAL A 23 1.92 -22.34 13.37
N GLN A 24 1.78 -21.08 13.70
CA GLN A 24 2.73 -20.03 13.34
C GLN A 24 2.94 -19.10 14.52
N LEU A 25 4.21 -18.88 14.86
CA LEU A 25 4.64 -17.87 15.82
C LEU A 25 5.52 -16.87 15.09
N ALA A 26 5.27 -15.59 15.29
CA ALA A 26 6.07 -14.53 14.69
C ALA A 26 6.40 -13.46 15.73
N SER A 27 7.62 -12.94 15.68
CA SER A 27 8.08 -11.81 16.47
C SER A 27 8.86 -10.87 15.57
N ASN A 28 8.34 -9.66 15.38
CA ASN A 28 8.94 -8.63 14.56
C ASN A 28 9.30 -7.41 15.42
N LYS A 29 10.51 -6.92 15.24
CA LYS A 29 11.01 -5.68 15.81
C LYS A 29 11.45 -4.76 14.67
N GLY A 30 10.77 -3.65 14.47
CA GLY A 30 11.15 -2.55 13.58
C GLY A 30 11.85 -1.47 14.40
N MET A 31 13.07 -1.09 14.00
CA MET A 31 13.79 0.05 14.58
C MET A 31 13.58 1.26 13.67
N HIS A 32 13.15 2.37 14.25
CA HIS A 32 12.84 3.61 13.58
C HIS A 32 13.65 4.74 14.20
N TYR A 33 14.53 5.34 13.41
CA TYR A 33 15.39 6.43 13.85
C TYR A 33 15.85 7.26 12.66
N THR A 34 16.27 8.48 12.92
CA THR A 34 17.02 9.29 11.96
C THR A 34 18.49 9.38 12.41
N THR A 35 19.41 9.42 11.44
CA THR A 35 20.83 9.65 11.65
C THR A 35 21.26 10.93 10.96
N MET A 36 22.28 11.56 11.51
CA MET A 36 22.97 12.65 10.85
C MET A 36 23.90 12.07 9.80
N GLU A 37 23.59 12.22 8.53
CA GLU A 37 24.39 11.67 7.43
C GLU A 37 25.56 12.57 7.02
N ASP A 38 25.35 13.90 7.01
CA ASP A 38 26.34 14.87 6.60
C ASP A 38 26.09 16.20 7.33
N MET A 39 27.16 16.75 7.91
CA MET A 39 27.14 18.02 8.63
C MET A 39 27.33 19.23 7.72
N LEU A 40 27.55 19.03 6.41
CA LEU A 40 27.82 20.08 5.41
C LEU A 40 28.94 21.06 5.85
N GLY A 41 29.94 20.55 6.56
CA GLY A 41 31.07 21.32 7.10
C GLY A 41 30.79 22.02 8.45
N ALA A 42 29.61 21.87 9.03
CA ALA A 42 29.36 22.33 10.40
C ALA A 42 30.09 21.44 11.42
N GLN A 43 30.47 22.02 12.56
CA GLN A 43 31.14 21.27 13.61
C GLN A 43 30.20 20.65 14.62
N ASN A 44 29.03 21.27 14.82
CA ASN A 44 28.03 20.87 15.80
C ASN A 44 26.63 21.10 15.25
N PHE A 45 25.73 20.16 15.57
CA PHE A 45 24.30 20.30 15.36
C PHE A 45 23.57 20.00 16.68
N HIS A 46 22.66 20.85 17.11
CA HIS A 46 21.88 20.61 18.31
C HIS A 46 20.58 19.88 17.95
N ASN A 47 20.26 18.82 18.70
CA ASN A 47 19.07 17.99 18.49
C ASN A 47 17.79 18.70 19.01
N LEU A 48 17.43 19.78 18.33
CA LEU A 48 16.28 20.62 18.65
C LEU A 48 15.24 20.58 17.52
N ASN A 49 13.96 20.71 17.92
CA ASN A 49 12.85 20.83 16.99
C ASN A 49 12.84 22.23 16.35
N THR A 50 13.39 22.34 15.16
CA THR A 50 13.54 23.61 14.43
C THR A 50 12.21 24.29 14.09
N TYR A 51 11.12 23.52 13.99
CA TYR A 51 9.78 24.10 13.80
C TYR A 51 9.26 24.71 15.11
N ALA A 52 9.51 24.08 16.25
CA ALA A 52 9.09 24.57 17.57
C ALA A 52 9.89 25.80 18.02
N ILE A 53 11.15 25.96 17.62
CA ILE A 53 11.97 27.16 17.92
C ILE A 53 11.34 28.44 17.35
N GLY A 54 10.54 28.34 16.28
CA GLY A 54 9.78 29.48 15.76
C GLY A 54 8.65 29.95 16.65
N GLU A 55 8.17 29.09 17.57
CA GLU A 55 7.03 29.34 18.46
C GLU A 55 7.48 29.53 19.94
N TYR A 56 8.55 28.83 20.34
CA TYR A 56 9.05 28.80 21.72
C TYR A 56 10.52 29.21 21.78
N ALA A 57 10.92 29.74 22.94
CA ALA A 57 12.33 30.05 23.20
C ALA A 57 13.18 28.77 23.11
N SER A 58 14.42 28.87 22.63
CA SER A 58 15.34 27.73 22.50
C SER A 58 15.66 26.99 23.80
N SER A 59 15.45 27.67 24.93
CA SER A 59 15.57 27.09 26.28
C SER A 59 14.30 26.41 26.79
N ASP A 60 13.19 26.50 26.05
CA ASP A 60 11.92 25.86 26.43
C ASP A 60 12.05 24.33 26.28
N PRO A 61 11.64 23.53 27.28
CA PRO A 61 11.67 22.08 27.18
C PRO A 61 10.98 21.50 25.93
N ARG A 62 9.94 22.18 25.43
CA ARG A 62 9.15 21.76 24.26
C ARG A 62 9.94 21.74 22.94
N VAL A 63 11.05 22.46 22.86
CA VAL A 63 11.93 22.45 21.67
C VAL A 63 12.90 21.27 21.66
N GLN A 64 13.03 20.53 22.77
CA GLN A 64 13.95 19.41 22.90
C GLN A 64 13.38 18.16 22.26
N TYR A 65 14.13 17.50 21.39
CA TYR A 65 13.77 16.14 20.95
C TYR A 65 14.05 15.09 22.02
N ASP A 66 14.97 15.37 22.95
CA ASP A 66 15.29 14.46 24.05
C ASP A 66 15.58 15.24 25.34
N LEU A 67 14.65 15.21 26.29
CA LEU A 67 14.82 15.80 27.64
C LEU A 67 15.84 15.03 28.50
N ASN A 68 16.20 13.79 28.15
CA ASN A 68 17.23 13.03 28.84
C ASN A 68 18.64 13.52 28.44
N ASN A 69 18.77 14.22 27.29
CA ASN A 69 19.98 14.87 26.81
C ASN A 69 19.66 16.26 26.24
N PRO A 70 19.32 17.24 27.10
CA PRO A 70 18.95 18.58 26.66
C PRO A 70 20.07 19.27 25.89
N ASN A 71 19.73 19.94 24.77
CA ASN A 71 20.65 20.58 23.86
C ASN A 71 21.76 19.61 23.34
N GLY A 72 21.44 18.34 23.26
CA GLY A 72 22.35 17.29 22.83
C GLY A 72 23.03 17.64 21.52
N VAL A 73 24.36 17.55 21.50
CA VAL A 73 25.17 17.77 20.29
C VAL A 73 25.20 16.48 19.49
N VAL A 74 24.86 16.59 18.21
CA VAL A 74 24.82 15.48 17.24
C VAL A 74 25.97 15.65 16.25
N ARG A 75 26.60 14.54 15.90
CA ARG A 75 27.65 14.40 14.88
C ARG A 75 27.22 13.41 13.80
N GLU A 76 28.00 13.32 12.74
CA GLU A 76 27.78 12.30 11.71
C GLU A 76 27.70 10.90 12.30
N GLY A 77 26.66 10.14 11.90
CA GLY A 77 26.35 8.82 12.41
C GLY A 77 25.51 8.77 13.69
N ASP A 78 25.37 9.89 14.42
CA ASP A 78 24.57 9.93 15.64
C ASP A 78 23.07 9.93 15.32
N ARG A 79 22.28 9.33 16.23
CA ARG A 79 20.80 9.38 16.16
C ARG A 79 20.27 10.73 16.60
N MET A 80 19.25 11.21 15.90
CA MET A 80 18.62 12.51 16.15
C MET A 80 17.12 12.46 15.93
N ARG A 81 16.39 13.48 16.40
CA ARG A 81 14.94 13.71 16.25
C ARG A 81 14.08 12.66 16.94
N TYR A 82 14.12 11.42 16.52
CA TYR A 82 13.41 10.31 17.15
C TYR A 82 14.22 9.01 17.07
N ASP A 83 14.01 8.16 18.06
CA ASP A 83 14.55 6.81 18.12
C ASP A 83 13.56 5.93 18.90
N TYR A 84 12.99 4.94 18.24
CA TYR A 84 12.03 4.03 18.85
C TYR A 84 11.98 2.68 18.12
N ASP A 85 11.50 1.67 18.85
CA ASP A 85 11.17 0.37 18.28
C ASP A 85 9.66 0.16 18.26
N LEU A 86 9.17 -0.48 17.19
CA LEU A 86 7.84 -1.08 17.15
C LEU A 86 7.97 -2.60 17.23
N TRP A 87 7.27 -3.16 18.18
CA TRP A 87 7.20 -4.60 18.37
C TRP A 87 5.83 -5.13 17.97
N ASN A 88 5.84 -6.23 17.22
CA ASN A 88 4.65 -6.98 16.84
C ASN A 88 4.92 -8.47 17.01
N GLN A 89 4.14 -9.13 17.85
CA GLN A 89 4.23 -10.56 18.09
C GLN A 89 2.87 -11.21 17.85
N SER A 90 2.87 -12.35 17.18
CA SER A 90 1.63 -13.07 16.89
C SER A 90 1.79 -14.57 17.03
N ALA A 91 0.71 -15.22 17.47
CA ALA A 91 0.56 -16.67 17.51
C ALA A 91 -0.74 -17.03 16.80
N ARG A 92 -0.69 -17.97 15.85
CA ARG A 92 -1.84 -18.40 15.04
C ARG A 92 -1.85 -19.92 14.91
N ILE A 93 -3.04 -20.48 14.93
CA ILE A 93 -3.32 -21.85 14.52
C ILE A 93 -4.29 -21.80 13.34
N TRP A 94 -4.16 -22.73 12.44
CA TRP A 94 -5.05 -22.87 11.30
C TRP A 94 -5.28 -24.34 10.96
N ALA A 95 -6.44 -24.63 10.37
CA ALA A 95 -6.77 -25.94 9.86
C ALA A 95 -7.56 -25.80 8.56
N GLY A 96 -7.36 -26.74 7.65
CA GLY A 96 -8.05 -26.78 6.38
C GLY A 96 -8.33 -28.21 5.95
N ILE A 97 -9.41 -28.37 5.20
CA ILE A 97 -9.81 -29.63 4.59
C ILE A 97 -10.07 -29.39 3.11
N THR A 98 -9.59 -30.30 2.27
CA THR A 98 -9.95 -30.38 0.86
C THR A 98 -10.64 -31.68 0.58
N LYS A 99 -11.67 -31.66 -0.28
CA LYS A 99 -12.43 -32.84 -0.65
C LYS A 99 -12.82 -32.86 -2.11
N ASP A 100 -12.41 -33.91 -2.80
CA ASP A 100 -12.84 -34.20 -4.17
C ASP A 100 -14.09 -35.08 -4.14
N LYS A 101 -15.13 -34.68 -4.85
CA LYS A 101 -16.38 -35.43 -4.98
C LYS A 101 -16.93 -35.31 -6.39
N GLY A 102 -16.77 -36.36 -7.19
CA GLY A 102 -17.22 -36.36 -8.58
C GLY A 102 -16.55 -35.24 -9.38
N ILE A 103 -17.33 -34.29 -9.84
CA ILE A 103 -16.85 -33.14 -10.61
C ILE A 103 -16.37 -31.98 -9.73
N SER A 104 -16.59 -32.02 -8.41
CA SER A 104 -16.28 -30.92 -7.51
C SER A 104 -14.98 -31.14 -6.72
N HIS A 105 -14.17 -30.08 -6.67
CA HIS A 105 -13.04 -29.95 -5.76
C HIS A 105 -13.38 -28.86 -4.76
N ASN A 106 -13.47 -29.20 -3.46
CA ASN A 106 -13.93 -28.29 -2.43
C ASN A 106 -12.83 -28.07 -1.41
N PHE A 107 -12.76 -26.86 -0.84
CA PHE A 107 -11.87 -26.56 0.25
C PHE A 107 -12.56 -25.69 1.32
N LEU A 108 -12.14 -25.88 2.55
CA LEU A 108 -12.45 -25.01 3.69
C LEU A 108 -11.18 -24.86 4.52
N THR A 109 -10.81 -23.63 4.85
CA THR A 109 -9.71 -23.33 5.76
C THR A 109 -10.18 -22.29 6.77
N ALA A 110 -9.82 -22.50 8.04
CA ALA A 110 -10.08 -21.53 9.11
C ALA A 110 -8.81 -21.28 9.91
N LYS A 111 -8.69 -20.09 10.46
CA LYS A 111 -7.59 -19.70 11.36
C LYS A 111 -8.11 -18.91 12.54
N ILE A 112 -7.40 -19.01 13.65
CA ILE A 112 -7.58 -18.15 14.83
C ILE A 112 -6.21 -17.89 15.44
N GLY A 113 -6.04 -16.74 16.06
CA GLY A 113 -4.79 -16.35 16.69
C GLY A 113 -4.91 -15.05 17.46
N GLY A 114 -3.80 -14.58 17.94
CA GLY A 114 -3.70 -13.30 18.62
C GLY A 114 -2.44 -12.56 18.21
N THR A 115 -2.54 -11.26 18.21
CA THR A 115 -1.44 -10.33 17.95
C THR A 115 -1.32 -9.35 19.11
N GLN A 116 -0.09 -9.14 19.58
CA GLN A 116 0.22 -8.07 20.53
C GLN A 116 1.26 -7.14 19.95
N MET A 117 1.15 -5.85 20.30
CA MET A 117 2.09 -4.85 19.82
C MET A 117 2.32 -3.75 20.85
N TRP A 118 3.52 -3.16 20.82
CA TRP A 118 3.90 -2.03 21.65
C TRP A 118 5.01 -1.23 20.98
N ARG A 119 5.16 0.01 21.41
CA ARG A 119 6.27 0.89 21.08
C ARG A 119 7.25 0.97 22.26
N ASN A 120 8.54 1.12 21.98
CA ASN A 120 9.54 1.46 22.97
C ASN A 120 10.35 2.65 22.50
N GLY A 121 10.16 3.82 23.14
CA GLY A 121 10.85 5.07 22.81
C GLY A 121 12.17 5.20 23.55
N TYR A 122 13.21 5.67 22.87
CA TYR A 122 14.54 5.87 23.44
C TYR A 122 14.87 7.34 23.67
N MET A 123 14.04 8.27 23.18
CA MET A 123 14.13 9.69 23.41
C MET A 123 12.90 10.20 24.17
N ASN A 124 13.12 11.11 25.12
CA ASN A 124 12.06 11.77 25.90
C ASN A 124 11.70 13.07 25.20
N ASN A 125 10.73 13.04 24.29
CA ASN A 125 10.32 14.19 23.51
C ASN A 125 9.71 15.29 24.38
N GLY A 126 10.23 16.50 24.27
CA GLY A 126 9.81 17.64 25.12
C GLY A 126 8.36 18.08 24.90
N MET A 127 7.80 17.93 23.68
CA MET A 127 6.37 18.16 23.44
C MET A 127 5.49 17.11 24.09
N CYS A 128 6.00 15.89 24.26
CA CYS A 128 5.29 14.74 24.78
C CYS A 128 5.97 14.17 26.03
N ALA A 129 6.45 15.06 26.90
CA ALA A 129 7.14 14.70 28.13
C ALA A 129 6.28 13.76 29.00
N GLY A 130 6.89 12.68 29.48
CA GLY A 130 6.23 11.69 30.34
C GLY A 130 5.48 10.58 29.63
N TYR A 131 5.24 10.67 28.31
CA TYR A 131 4.57 9.61 27.53
C TYR A 131 5.21 9.34 26.16
N SER A 132 6.49 9.62 26.01
CA SER A 132 7.29 9.38 24.80
C SER A 132 8.45 8.42 25.02
N TYR A 133 9.00 8.36 26.22
CA TYR A 133 10.13 7.54 26.62
C TYR A 133 9.69 6.20 27.21
N GLY A 134 10.47 5.13 26.96
CA GLY A 134 10.22 3.78 27.46
C GLY A 134 9.11 3.05 26.72
N LYS A 135 8.65 1.95 27.34
CA LYS A 135 7.64 1.07 26.75
C LYS A 135 6.24 1.67 26.89
N SER A 136 5.49 1.69 25.78
CA SER A 136 4.06 2.02 25.75
C SER A 136 3.22 0.96 26.48
N GLY A 137 1.92 1.19 26.63
CA GLY A 137 0.94 0.14 26.83
C GLY A 137 1.08 -0.94 25.73
N THR A 138 0.52 -2.12 25.97
CA THR A 138 0.48 -3.21 24.98
C THR A 138 -0.93 -3.34 24.42
N GLY A 139 -1.07 -3.22 23.09
CA GLY A 139 -2.31 -3.52 22.38
C GLY A 139 -2.44 -5.02 22.13
N TYR A 140 -3.63 -5.57 22.32
CA TYR A 140 -3.95 -6.98 22.08
C TYR A 140 -5.11 -7.11 21.12
N PHE A 141 -4.95 -7.96 20.11
CA PHE A 141 -5.92 -8.17 19.04
C PHE A 141 -6.17 -9.65 18.84
N LEU A 142 -7.43 -10.06 18.73
CA LEU A 142 -7.81 -11.43 18.39
C LEU A 142 -8.01 -11.56 16.88
N ASP A 143 -7.11 -12.28 16.21
CA ASP A 143 -7.15 -12.52 14.77
C ASP A 143 -7.97 -13.76 14.44
N GLY A 144 -8.66 -13.77 13.31
CA GLY A 144 -9.38 -14.96 12.87
C GLY A 144 -9.92 -14.83 11.46
N GLY A 145 -10.37 -15.95 10.90
CA GLY A 145 -10.97 -15.91 9.58
C GLY A 145 -11.16 -17.29 8.98
N PHE A 146 -11.88 -17.32 7.88
CA PHE A 146 -12.06 -18.53 7.08
C PHE A 146 -12.05 -18.21 5.59
N LYS A 147 -11.71 -19.22 4.79
CA LYS A 147 -11.89 -19.24 3.33
C LYS A 147 -12.51 -20.57 2.94
N MET A 148 -13.48 -20.53 2.07
CA MET A 148 -14.06 -21.74 1.48
C MET A 148 -14.35 -21.53 0.01
N GLY A 149 -14.34 -22.59 -0.74
CA GLY A 149 -14.65 -22.54 -2.16
C GLY A 149 -14.81 -23.89 -2.80
N THR A 150 -15.26 -23.84 -4.03
CA THR A 150 -15.45 -25.01 -4.87
C THR A 150 -15.01 -24.74 -6.30
N THR A 151 -14.38 -25.73 -6.92
CA THR A 151 -14.18 -25.80 -8.36
C THR A 151 -15.06 -26.91 -8.90
N LEU A 152 -15.96 -26.59 -9.81
CA LEU A 152 -16.83 -27.52 -10.51
C LEU A 152 -16.23 -27.80 -11.90
N ASN A 153 -15.61 -28.97 -12.07
CA ASN A 153 -15.07 -29.42 -13.35
C ASN A 153 -16.21 -30.00 -14.21
N LEU A 154 -16.71 -29.17 -15.11
CA LEU A 154 -17.73 -29.57 -16.07
C LEU A 154 -17.15 -30.38 -17.22
N SER A 155 -17.95 -30.85 -18.15
CA SER A 155 -17.47 -31.58 -19.28
C SER A 155 -16.62 -30.73 -20.26
N LYS A 156 -15.72 -31.37 -21.03
CA LYS A 156 -14.98 -30.75 -22.15
C LYS A 156 -14.07 -29.58 -21.78
N GLY A 157 -13.43 -29.61 -20.60
CA GLY A 157 -12.42 -28.62 -20.21
C GLY A 157 -13.00 -27.34 -19.63
N ASN A 158 -14.29 -27.31 -19.30
CA ASN A 158 -14.93 -26.17 -18.61
C ASN A 158 -14.88 -26.37 -17.11
N ALA A 159 -14.62 -25.29 -16.36
CA ALA A 159 -14.77 -25.29 -14.91
C ALA A 159 -15.34 -23.96 -14.40
N ILE A 160 -16.07 -24.02 -13.30
CA ILE A 160 -16.56 -22.86 -12.55
C ILE A 160 -15.89 -22.88 -11.19
N ASN A 161 -15.37 -21.74 -10.77
CA ASN A 161 -14.74 -21.53 -9.49
C ASN A 161 -15.60 -20.55 -8.67
N LEU A 162 -15.88 -20.90 -7.43
CA LEU A 162 -16.56 -20.03 -6.48
C LEU A 162 -15.74 -20.00 -5.20
N GLY A 163 -15.45 -18.81 -4.69
CA GLY A 163 -14.71 -18.57 -3.46
C GLY A 163 -15.36 -17.52 -2.62
N VAL A 164 -15.38 -17.72 -1.30
CA VAL A 164 -15.76 -16.70 -0.31
C VAL A 164 -14.81 -16.75 0.86
N GLY A 165 -14.59 -15.61 1.49
CA GLY A 165 -13.71 -15.50 2.63
C GLY A 165 -14.10 -14.35 3.56
N TYR A 166 -13.76 -14.54 4.82
CA TYR A 166 -13.84 -13.52 5.86
C TYR A 166 -12.59 -13.57 6.72
N GLU A 167 -12.02 -12.41 7.01
CA GLU A 167 -10.86 -12.26 7.88
C GLU A 167 -11.02 -11.06 8.79
N ALA A 168 -10.74 -11.24 10.08
CA ALA A 168 -10.45 -10.17 11.03
C ALA A 168 -8.96 -10.23 11.37
N ARG A 169 -8.23 -9.15 11.09
CA ARG A 169 -6.78 -9.09 11.33
C ARG A 169 -6.40 -7.86 12.15
N ALA A 170 -5.39 -8.01 12.99
CA ALA A 170 -4.82 -6.89 13.71
C ALA A 170 -4.34 -5.79 12.76
N PRO A 171 -4.45 -4.51 13.13
CA PRO A 171 -3.85 -3.42 12.39
C PRO A 171 -2.32 -3.59 12.33
N GLN A 172 -1.69 -2.95 11.36
CA GLN A 172 -0.23 -2.91 11.31
C GLN A 172 0.31 -2.05 12.46
N ALA A 173 1.44 -2.43 13.06
CA ALA A 173 2.05 -1.67 14.15
C ALA A 173 2.42 -0.24 13.73
N SER A 174 2.69 0.00 12.45
CA SER A 174 3.00 1.33 11.89
C SER A 174 1.83 2.31 11.91
N VAL A 175 0.59 1.82 11.94
CA VAL A 175 -0.63 2.65 11.97
C VAL A 175 -1.34 2.62 13.31
N ALA A 176 -0.81 1.83 14.27
CA ALA A 176 -1.43 1.62 15.56
C ALA A 176 -1.19 2.78 16.55
N PHE A 177 -0.22 3.63 16.28
CA PHE A 177 0.15 4.76 17.14
C PHE A 177 -0.18 6.09 16.47
N GLU A 178 -0.71 7.05 17.25
CA GLU A 178 -1.09 8.37 16.74
C GLU A 178 0.09 9.12 16.13
N SER A 179 1.23 9.10 16.85
CA SER A 179 2.46 9.75 16.41
C SER A 179 3.66 8.99 16.96
N PRO A 180 4.05 7.88 16.34
CA PRO A 180 5.11 7.02 16.86
C PRO A 180 6.48 7.73 16.93
N GLU A 181 6.69 8.80 16.17
CA GLU A 181 7.89 9.63 16.25
C GLU A 181 7.95 10.48 17.53
N MET A 182 6.80 10.79 18.14
CA MET A 182 6.69 11.72 19.25
C MET A 182 6.21 11.11 20.56
N ASN A 183 5.30 10.11 20.52
CA ASN A 183 4.65 9.61 21.73
C ASN A 183 4.31 8.12 21.70
N ASN A 184 3.81 7.62 22.84
CA ASN A 184 3.46 6.23 23.08
C ASN A 184 1.94 5.93 22.95
N ASN A 185 1.13 6.90 22.51
CA ASN A 185 -0.32 6.76 22.47
C ASN A 185 -0.75 5.87 21.32
N PHE A 186 -1.60 4.89 21.61
CA PHE A 186 -2.36 4.18 20.60
C PHE A 186 -3.43 5.08 19.99
N VAL A 187 -3.75 4.80 18.71
CA VAL A 187 -4.94 5.38 18.07
C VAL A 187 -6.18 4.99 18.87
N GLU A 188 -7.04 5.96 19.13
CA GLU A 188 -8.27 5.75 19.89
C GLU A 188 -9.23 4.84 19.11
N ASN A 189 -9.90 3.94 19.84
CA ASN A 189 -10.86 2.97 19.27
C ASN A 189 -10.26 2.05 18.19
N LEU A 190 -8.93 1.83 18.19
CA LEU A 190 -8.27 0.95 17.25
C LEU A 190 -8.80 -0.49 17.38
N SER A 191 -9.25 -1.05 16.28
CA SER A 191 -9.82 -2.39 16.22
C SER A 191 -9.20 -3.23 15.09
N ASN A 192 -9.59 -4.49 14.99
CA ASN A 192 -9.23 -5.33 13.86
C ASN A 192 -9.89 -4.84 12.57
N GLU A 193 -9.11 -4.73 11.51
CA GLU A 193 -9.65 -4.62 10.16
C GLU A 193 -10.37 -5.93 9.80
N LYS A 194 -11.55 -5.80 9.21
CA LYS A 194 -12.41 -6.92 8.80
C LYS A 194 -12.58 -6.89 7.29
N ILE A 195 -12.37 -8.03 6.67
CA ILE A 195 -12.37 -8.16 5.21
C ILE A 195 -13.31 -9.28 4.83
N ALA A 196 -14.33 -8.96 4.02
CA ALA A 196 -15.24 -9.92 3.40
C ALA A 196 -14.97 -9.96 1.90
N SER A 197 -14.83 -11.14 1.31
CA SER A 197 -14.52 -11.31 -0.10
C SER A 197 -15.34 -12.42 -0.74
N ALA A 198 -15.67 -12.23 -2.01
CA ALA A 198 -16.29 -13.23 -2.87
C ALA A 198 -15.71 -13.17 -4.28
N GLU A 199 -15.57 -14.32 -4.91
CA GLU A 199 -15.11 -14.44 -6.29
C GLU A 199 -15.91 -15.50 -7.05
N LEU A 200 -16.14 -15.25 -8.33
CA LEU A 200 -16.72 -16.19 -9.28
C LEU A 200 -15.87 -16.22 -10.53
N GLY A 201 -15.38 -17.40 -10.88
CA GLY A 201 -14.54 -17.62 -12.05
C GLY A 201 -15.13 -18.65 -12.99
N TYR A 202 -14.87 -18.45 -14.28
CA TYR A 202 -15.10 -19.46 -15.32
C TYR A 202 -13.78 -19.71 -16.04
N SER A 203 -13.43 -20.98 -16.24
CA SER A 203 -12.27 -21.36 -17.01
C SER A 203 -12.61 -22.38 -18.09
N TYR A 204 -11.97 -22.21 -19.25
CA TYR A 204 -12.03 -23.15 -20.37
C TYR A 204 -10.62 -23.55 -20.77
N ASN A 205 -10.37 -24.84 -20.88
CA ASN A 205 -9.08 -25.40 -21.29
C ASN A 205 -9.28 -26.36 -22.49
N GLY A 206 -9.27 -25.79 -23.68
CA GLY A 206 -9.37 -26.51 -24.94
C GLY A 206 -8.03 -26.68 -25.67
N SER A 207 -8.04 -27.33 -26.81
CA SER A 207 -6.84 -27.60 -27.62
C SER A 207 -6.25 -26.32 -28.24
N TRP A 208 -7.11 -25.39 -28.68
CA TRP A 208 -6.71 -24.18 -29.38
C TRP A 208 -6.96 -22.90 -28.54
N LEU A 209 -7.84 -22.97 -27.52
CA LEU A 209 -8.17 -21.84 -26.66
C LEU A 209 -8.07 -22.25 -25.19
N ARG A 210 -7.41 -21.40 -24.37
CA ARG A 210 -7.55 -21.37 -22.94
C ARG A 210 -8.16 -20.01 -22.57
N ALA A 211 -9.17 -20.02 -21.72
CA ALA A 211 -9.84 -18.80 -21.28
C ALA A 211 -10.07 -18.86 -19.77
N ASN A 212 -9.85 -17.73 -19.10
CA ASN A 212 -10.21 -17.49 -17.71
C ASN A 212 -10.93 -16.16 -17.62
N LEU A 213 -12.08 -16.14 -16.96
CA LEU A 213 -12.81 -14.92 -16.61
C LEU A 213 -13.14 -14.99 -15.12
N THR A 214 -12.74 -14.00 -14.36
CA THR A 214 -13.01 -13.92 -12.92
C THR A 214 -13.61 -12.57 -12.59
N GLY A 215 -14.72 -12.56 -11.87
CA GLY A 215 -15.28 -11.40 -11.22
C GLY A 215 -15.07 -11.53 -9.71
N TYR A 216 -14.77 -10.43 -9.03
CA TYR A 216 -14.54 -10.41 -7.59
C TYR A 216 -15.13 -9.17 -6.93
N PHE A 217 -15.43 -9.32 -5.64
CA PHE A 217 -15.82 -8.24 -4.75
C PHE A 217 -15.17 -8.46 -3.39
N THR A 218 -14.55 -7.41 -2.83
CA THR A 218 -14.00 -7.39 -1.48
C THR A 218 -14.42 -6.10 -0.80
N HIS A 219 -14.95 -6.21 0.42
CA HIS A 219 -15.25 -5.09 1.30
C HIS A 219 -14.34 -5.18 2.52
N SER A 220 -13.57 -4.12 2.79
CA SER A 220 -12.77 -3.94 4.00
C SER A 220 -13.38 -2.84 4.84
N TYR A 221 -13.49 -3.06 6.15
CA TYR A 221 -14.03 -2.09 7.10
C TYR A 221 -13.28 -2.15 8.44
N ASP A 222 -13.44 -1.11 9.26
CA ASP A 222 -12.68 -0.90 10.49
C ASP A 222 -11.15 -0.86 10.27
N GLY A 223 -10.71 -0.46 9.07
CA GLY A 223 -9.29 -0.28 8.77
C GLY A 223 -8.70 0.93 9.49
N ALA A 224 -7.37 0.94 9.61
CA ALA A 224 -6.62 2.10 10.13
C ALA A 224 -5.53 2.50 9.14
N GLU A 225 -5.39 3.81 8.92
CA GLU A 225 -4.34 4.40 8.09
C GLU A 225 -3.61 5.50 8.86
N TRP A 226 -2.41 5.79 8.45
CA TRP A 226 -1.59 6.83 9.05
C TRP A 226 -0.85 7.62 7.97
N GLN A 227 -0.85 8.95 8.11
CA GLN A 227 -0.14 9.86 7.22
C GLN A 227 0.53 10.97 8.02
N ASN A 228 1.72 11.38 7.60
CA ASN A 228 2.33 12.60 8.09
C ASN A 228 2.62 13.53 6.89
N PHE A 229 2.37 14.80 7.07
CA PHE A 229 2.70 15.81 6.08
C PHE A 229 2.85 17.18 6.73
N TYR A 230 3.57 18.07 6.04
CA TYR A 230 3.61 19.48 6.43
C TYR A 230 2.31 20.14 6.02
N ASN A 231 1.59 20.67 7.01
CA ASN A 231 0.33 21.35 6.84
C ASN A 231 0.56 22.87 6.91
N ASP A 232 0.40 23.55 5.77
CA ASP A 232 0.57 25.02 5.66
C ASP A 232 -0.40 25.80 6.56
N ASP A 233 -1.56 25.22 6.90
CA ASP A 233 -2.59 25.91 7.69
C ASP A 233 -2.19 26.08 9.16
N VAL A 234 -1.36 25.15 9.66
CA VAL A 234 -0.81 25.19 11.02
C VAL A 234 0.70 25.41 11.03
N ASN A 235 1.30 25.67 9.88
CA ASN A 235 2.74 25.92 9.67
C ASN A 235 3.64 24.88 10.36
N SER A 236 3.22 23.63 10.36
CA SER A 236 3.87 22.54 11.08
C SER A 236 3.61 21.19 10.43
N PHE A 237 4.40 20.16 10.79
CA PHE A 237 4.04 18.79 10.50
C PHE A 237 2.83 18.37 11.34
N THR A 238 1.93 17.62 10.70
CA THR A 238 0.80 16.95 11.36
C THR A 238 0.93 15.45 11.20
N TYR A 239 0.57 14.72 12.25
CA TYR A 239 0.49 13.27 12.28
C TYR A 239 -0.97 12.89 12.31
N ASN A 240 -1.45 12.25 11.24
CA ASN A 240 -2.86 12.05 10.99
C ASN A 240 -3.16 10.55 11.06
N SER A 241 -4.05 10.16 11.96
CA SER A 241 -4.53 8.80 12.16
C SER A 241 -5.97 8.69 11.70
N PHE A 242 -6.22 7.86 10.72
CA PHE A 242 -7.55 7.55 10.18
C PHE A 242 -8.00 6.22 10.76
N ASN A 243 -9.20 6.18 11.32
CA ASN A 243 -9.76 4.98 11.94
C ASN A 243 -11.17 4.72 11.39
N GLY A 244 -11.57 3.43 11.36
CA GLY A 244 -12.84 3.06 10.73
C GLY A 244 -12.83 3.20 9.21
N VAL A 245 -11.66 3.07 8.59
CA VAL A 245 -11.53 3.14 7.12
C VAL A 245 -12.29 2.01 6.47
N GLU A 246 -13.16 2.35 5.52
CA GLU A 246 -13.91 1.38 4.72
C GLU A 246 -13.54 1.49 3.24
N LYS A 247 -13.35 0.35 2.58
CA LYS A 247 -12.99 0.30 1.16
C LYS A 247 -13.71 -0.82 0.43
N ASN A 248 -14.05 -0.54 -0.83
CA ASN A 248 -14.55 -1.53 -1.78
C ASN A 248 -13.50 -1.79 -2.86
N TYR A 249 -13.30 -3.07 -3.16
CA TYR A 249 -12.50 -3.55 -4.27
C TYR A 249 -13.34 -4.50 -5.10
N TYR A 250 -13.60 -4.18 -6.35
CA TYR A 250 -14.34 -5.06 -7.24
C TYR A 250 -13.88 -4.91 -8.68
N GLY A 251 -14.10 -5.95 -9.45
CA GLY A 251 -13.67 -5.93 -10.83
C GLY A 251 -13.84 -7.24 -11.55
N ALA A 252 -13.33 -7.25 -12.79
CA ALA A 252 -13.28 -8.41 -13.64
C ALA A 252 -11.90 -8.54 -14.31
N GLU A 253 -11.44 -9.77 -14.39
CA GLU A 253 -10.17 -10.14 -15.02
C GLU A 253 -10.43 -11.16 -16.13
N LEU A 254 -9.85 -10.93 -17.30
CA LEU A 254 -9.92 -11.81 -18.47
C LEU A 254 -8.53 -12.23 -18.89
N GLY A 255 -8.33 -13.53 -19.07
CA GLY A 255 -7.13 -14.09 -19.67
C GLY A 255 -7.48 -15.06 -20.80
N LEU A 256 -6.99 -14.80 -22.00
CA LEU A 256 -7.16 -15.67 -23.17
C LEU A 256 -5.80 -16.07 -23.74
N THR A 257 -5.63 -17.34 -24.06
CA THR A 257 -4.49 -17.85 -24.83
C THR A 257 -4.99 -18.62 -26.03
N PHE A 258 -4.71 -18.09 -27.20
CA PHE A 258 -4.99 -18.77 -28.50
C PHE A 258 -3.73 -19.48 -28.94
N LYS A 259 -3.78 -20.80 -29.03
CA LYS A 259 -2.74 -21.63 -29.62
C LYS A 259 -3.00 -21.73 -31.12
N VAL A 260 -2.46 -20.78 -31.90
CA VAL A 260 -2.71 -20.68 -33.35
C VAL A 260 -2.04 -21.82 -34.10
N THR A 261 -0.79 -22.13 -33.70
CA THR A 261 -0.04 -23.31 -34.19
C THR A 261 0.76 -23.91 -33.02
N SER A 262 1.48 -24.99 -33.27
CA SER A 262 2.43 -25.56 -32.30
C SER A 262 3.57 -24.62 -31.94
N SER A 263 3.81 -23.58 -32.73
CA SER A 263 4.91 -22.61 -32.56
C SER A 263 4.46 -21.20 -32.28
N PHE A 264 3.17 -20.89 -32.42
CA PHE A 264 2.66 -19.50 -32.28
C PHE A 264 1.45 -19.43 -31.38
N ASP A 265 1.58 -18.61 -30.34
CA ASP A 265 0.52 -18.31 -29.37
C ASP A 265 0.20 -16.79 -29.36
N ILE A 266 -1.08 -16.47 -29.17
CA ILE A 266 -1.56 -15.11 -28.88
C ILE A 266 -2.14 -15.11 -27.49
N ASN A 267 -1.68 -14.18 -26.64
CA ASN A 267 -2.21 -13.96 -25.30
C ASN A 267 -2.92 -12.63 -25.24
N LEU A 268 -4.14 -12.60 -24.72
CA LEU A 268 -4.88 -11.38 -24.38
C LEU A 268 -5.20 -11.42 -22.89
N ILE A 269 -4.81 -10.37 -22.19
CA ILE A 269 -5.10 -10.19 -20.76
C ILE A 269 -5.78 -8.84 -20.61
N GLY A 270 -6.79 -8.76 -19.78
CA GLY A 270 -7.47 -7.51 -19.46
C GLY A 270 -7.97 -7.51 -18.03
N THR A 271 -7.91 -6.35 -17.40
CA THR A 271 -8.51 -6.09 -16.08
C THR A 271 -9.25 -4.77 -16.12
N TRP A 272 -10.39 -4.77 -15.46
CA TRP A 272 -11.12 -3.56 -15.09
C TRP A 272 -11.52 -3.67 -13.63
N ALA A 273 -11.12 -2.68 -12.84
CA ALA A 273 -11.26 -2.71 -11.40
C ALA A 273 -11.74 -1.37 -10.84
N GLU A 274 -12.31 -1.42 -9.65
CA GLU A 274 -12.51 -0.31 -8.74
C GLU A 274 -11.83 -0.62 -7.42
N ALA A 275 -11.20 0.38 -6.85
CA ALA A 275 -10.59 0.36 -5.52
C ALA A 275 -10.84 1.73 -4.89
N GLU A 276 -11.88 1.83 -4.06
CA GLU A 276 -12.40 3.12 -3.60
C GLU A 276 -12.76 3.10 -2.11
N TYR A 277 -12.72 4.26 -1.48
CA TYR A 277 -13.24 4.47 -0.14
C TYR A 277 -14.76 4.39 -0.15
N ALA A 278 -15.32 3.54 0.71
CA ALA A 278 -16.77 3.29 0.78
C ALA A 278 -17.50 4.30 1.66
N SER A 279 -16.83 4.89 2.63
CA SER A 279 -17.36 5.90 3.55
C SER A 279 -16.37 7.06 3.75
N ASN A 280 -16.85 8.17 4.32
CA ASN A 280 -15.98 9.20 4.87
C ASN A 280 -15.31 8.68 6.14
N THR A 281 -14.10 9.14 6.43
CA THR A 281 -13.28 8.58 7.49
C THR A 281 -13.02 9.60 8.59
N ASP A 282 -13.18 9.17 9.85
CA ASP A 282 -12.78 9.95 11.01
C ASP A 282 -11.26 10.08 11.06
N VAL A 283 -10.77 11.27 11.35
CA VAL A 283 -9.34 11.56 11.50
C VAL A 283 -9.06 12.22 12.84
N THR A 284 -8.04 11.71 13.52
CA THR A 284 -7.41 12.40 14.64
C THR A 284 -6.01 12.81 14.20
N TYR A 285 -5.68 14.08 14.35
CA TYR A 285 -4.34 14.55 14.01
C TYR A 285 -3.71 15.35 15.14
N MET A 286 -2.39 15.25 15.25
CA MET A 286 -1.57 15.95 16.21
C MET A 286 -0.64 16.92 15.49
N ILE A 287 -0.54 18.15 16.00
CA ILE A 287 0.37 19.19 15.50
C ILE A 287 1.73 19.01 16.18
N SER A 288 2.80 18.87 15.40
CA SER A 288 4.13 18.53 15.93
C SER A 288 4.76 19.63 16.81
N THR A 289 4.33 20.88 16.67
CA THR A 289 4.88 22.03 17.41
C THR A 289 4.11 22.37 18.69
N SER A 290 2.93 21.80 18.90
CA SER A 290 2.11 22.06 20.09
C SER A 290 1.69 20.80 20.83
N ALA A 291 1.85 19.63 20.25
CA ALA A 291 1.25 18.37 20.68
C ALA A 291 -0.29 18.45 20.82
N GLU A 292 -0.91 19.50 20.29
CA GLU A 292 -2.36 19.66 20.27
C GLU A 292 -2.98 18.56 19.41
N ARG A 293 -4.00 17.91 19.94
CA ARG A 293 -4.76 16.86 19.28
C ARG A 293 -6.09 17.42 18.79
N LYS A 294 -6.40 17.21 17.54
CA LYS A 294 -7.66 17.63 16.89
C LYS A 294 -8.33 16.45 16.23
N THR A 295 -9.65 16.50 16.15
CA THR A 295 -10.47 15.53 15.42
C THR A 295 -11.20 16.24 14.28
N ASP A 296 -11.39 15.56 13.18
CA ASP A 296 -12.13 16.04 12.01
C ASP A 296 -12.70 14.84 11.22
N VAL A 297 -13.48 15.11 10.20
CA VAL A 297 -13.94 14.12 9.23
C VAL A 297 -13.28 14.39 7.88
N CYS A 298 -12.66 13.37 7.31
CA CYS A 298 -12.13 13.40 5.96
C CYS A 298 -13.21 12.93 4.97
N TYR A 299 -13.65 13.81 4.10
CA TYR A 299 -14.63 13.51 3.05
C TYR A 299 -13.97 12.81 1.87
N ASN A 300 -13.65 11.54 2.07
CA ASN A 300 -12.92 10.71 1.11
C ASN A 300 -13.76 9.60 0.47
N LYS A 301 -15.04 9.50 0.76
CA LYS A 301 -15.95 8.56 0.08
C LYS A 301 -15.87 8.73 -1.44
N GLY A 302 -15.68 7.62 -2.18
CA GLY A 302 -15.52 7.61 -3.63
C GLY A 302 -14.15 8.03 -4.13
N MET A 303 -13.18 8.36 -3.25
CA MET A 303 -11.78 8.52 -3.65
C MET A 303 -11.18 7.14 -3.92
N HIS A 304 -10.31 7.07 -4.91
CA HIS A 304 -9.68 5.81 -5.35
C HIS A 304 -8.32 5.61 -4.72
N GLU A 305 -7.94 4.37 -4.56
CA GLU A 305 -6.55 3.99 -4.28
C GLU A 305 -5.63 4.47 -5.40
N SER A 306 -4.42 4.86 -5.04
CA SER A 306 -3.47 5.46 -5.97
C SER A 306 -2.36 4.51 -6.38
N GLY A 307 -1.69 4.83 -7.49
CA GLY A 307 -0.45 4.20 -7.91
C GLY A 307 -0.60 2.94 -8.76
N THR A 308 -1.83 2.42 -8.94
CA THR A 308 -2.11 1.26 -9.80
C THR A 308 -3.15 1.62 -10.84
N PRO A 309 -2.94 1.29 -12.13
CA PRO A 309 -3.99 1.42 -13.14
C PRO A 309 -5.20 0.55 -12.78
N LEU A 310 -6.39 1.14 -12.76
CA LEU A 310 -7.65 0.42 -12.52
C LEU A 310 -8.21 -0.22 -13.80
N ALA A 311 -7.66 0.14 -14.96
CA ALA A 311 -7.90 -0.54 -16.22
C ALA A 311 -6.57 -0.82 -16.92
N ALA A 312 -6.34 -2.07 -17.30
CA ALA A 312 -5.16 -2.46 -18.06
C ALA A 312 -5.49 -3.57 -19.04
N ALA A 313 -4.82 -3.55 -20.20
CA ALA A 313 -4.90 -4.59 -21.19
C ALA A 313 -3.52 -4.92 -21.76
N SER A 314 -3.30 -6.20 -22.11
CA SER A 314 -2.05 -6.68 -22.71
C SER A 314 -2.36 -7.64 -23.84
N LEU A 315 -1.71 -7.43 -25.00
CA LEU A 315 -1.72 -8.34 -26.14
C LEU A 315 -0.30 -8.82 -26.39
N GLY A 316 -0.08 -10.13 -26.21
CA GLY A 316 1.21 -10.79 -26.41
C GLY A 316 1.19 -11.71 -27.61
N LEU A 317 2.17 -11.60 -28.50
CA LEU A 317 2.43 -12.50 -29.62
C LEU A 317 3.71 -13.26 -29.32
N ASN A 318 3.65 -14.60 -29.25
CA ASN A 318 4.79 -15.45 -28.92
C ASN A 318 5.05 -16.45 -30.03
N TYR A 319 6.29 -16.49 -30.49
CA TYR A 319 6.71 -17.43 -31.52
C TYR A 319 7.95 -18.23 -31.09
N ARG A 320 7.90 -19.56 -31.22
CA ARG A 320 8.99 -20.46 -30.81
C ARG A 320 9.24 -21.49 -31.93
N VAL A 321 10.46 -21.50 -32.46
CA VAL A 321 10.85 -22.46 -33.51
C VAL A 321 12.35 -22.74 -33.44
N LYS A 322 12.73 -24.02 -33.47
CA LYS A 322 14.14 -24.45 -33.55
C LYS A 322 15.11 -23.74 -32.64
N GLY A 323 14.69 -23.53 -31.34
CA GLY A 323 15.49 -22.88 -30.34
C GLY A 323 15.41 -21.33 -30.34
N TRP A 324 14.72 -20.70 -31.30
CA TRP A 324 14.35 -19.30 -31.26
C TRP A 324 13.08 -19.09 -30.44
N PHE A 325 13.05 -18.00 -29.71
CA PHE A 325 11.85 -17.48 -29.05
C PHE A 325 11.76 -15.99 -29.29
N LEU A 326 10.62 -15.55 -29.76
CA LEU A 326 10.29 -14.16 -30.01
C LEU A 326 8.99 -13.84 -29.26
N SER A 327 8.96 -12.67 -28.67
CA SER A 327 7.76 -12.14 -28.01
C SER A 327 7.61 -10.68 -28.35
N LEU A 328 6.39 -10.26 -28.67
CA LEU A 328 6.00 -8.86 -28.82
C LEU A 328 4.78 -8.63 -27.95
N ILE A 329 4.83 -7.65 -27.05
CA ILE A 329 3.80 -7.40 -26.06
C ILE A 329 3.40 -5.93 -26.12
N GLY A 330 2.15 -5.66 -26.45
CA GLY A 330 1.53 -4.34 -26.34
C GLY A 330 0.74 -4.25 -25.04
N ASN A 331 1.04 -3.25 -24.21
CA ASN A 331 0.37 -2.99 -22.94
C ASN A 331 -0.34 -1.65 -23.02
N TYR A 332 -1.56 -1.57 -22.51
CA TYR A 332 -2.34 -0.35 -22.35
C TYR A 332 -2.75 -0.18 -20.89
N TYR A 333 -2.59 1.04 -20.37
CA TYR A 333 -2.90 1.40 -18.99
C TYR A 333 -3.80 2.63 -18.96
N ASP A 334 -4.82 2.60 -18.09
CA ASP A 334 -5.74 3.72 -17.93
C ASP A 334 -6.32 3.76 -16.51
N ARG A 335 -7.13 4.79 -16.21
CA ARG A 335 -7.78 4.99 -14.91
C ARG A 335 -6.78 5.00 -13.75
N ILE A 336 -5.72 5.78 -13.91
CA ILE A 336 -4.68 5.98 -12.90
C ILE A 336 -5.09 7.16 -12.03
N TYR A 337 -5.19 6.94 -10.72
CA TYR A 337 -5.48 8.00 -9.75
C TYR A 337 -4.24 8.34 -8.95
N LEU A 338 -4.09 9.63 -8.61
CA LEU A 338 -3.02 10.09 -7.74
C LEU A 338 -3.45 10.01 -6.27
N ALA A 339 -2.49 9.91 -5.34
CA ALA A 339 -2.83 10.01 -3.94
C ALA A 339 -3.50 11.35 -3.65
N TYR A 340 -4.70 11.31 -3.10
CA TYR A 340 -5.46 12.52 -2.81
C TYR A 340 -4.93 13.21 -1.54
N SER A 341 -5.09 14.54 -1.47
CA SER A 341 -4.74 15.32 -0.29
C SER A 341 -5.85 15.23 0.74
N THR A 342 -5.58 14.55 1.85
CA THR A 342 -6.57 14.31 2.92
C THR A 342 -6.97 15.60 3.64
N ASN A 343 -5.99 16.44 4.03
CA ASN A 343 -6.28 17.68 4.75
C ASN A 343 -7.15 18.66 3.94
N ARG A 344 -7.13 18.58 2.61
CA ARG A 344 -7.99 19.38 1.74
C ARG A 344 -9.45 18.95 1.76
N ARG A 345 -9.72 17.77 2.30
CA ARG A 345 -11.05 17.16 2.43
C ARG A 345 -11.47 16.99 3.89
N TYR A 346 -10.74 17.65 4.83
CA TYR A 346 -11.23 17.79 6.20
C TYR A 346 -12.39 18.76 6.21
N GLU A 347 -13.42 18.43 7.00
CA GLU A 347 -14.65 19.21 7.08
C GLU A 347 -14.36 20.67 7.37
N GLN A 348 -13.55 20.94 8.41
CA GLN A 348 -13.20 22.32 8.77
C GLN A 348 -12.49 23.06 7.64
N ASN A 349 -11.61 22.39 6.89
CA ASN A 349 -10.89 23.00 5.79
C ASN A 349 -11.78 23.28 4.57
N MET A 350 -12.78 22.42 4.34
CA MET A 350 -13.79 22.67 3.28
C MET A 350 -14.75 23.81 3.65
N VAL A 351 -15.15 23.92 4.92
CA VAL A 351 -15.89 25.09 5.44
C VAL A 351 -15.08 26.38 5.21
N ASN A 352 -13.81 26.39 5.62
CA ASN A 352 -12.89 27.53 5.43
C ASN A 352 -12.67 27.90 3.97
N ALA A 353 -12.77 26.93 3.06
CA ALA A 353 -12.64 27.12 1.61
C ALA A 353 -13.97 27.57 0.94
N GLY A 354 -15.07 27.65 1.69
CA GLY A 354 -16.38 28.01 1.15
C GLY A 354 -17.02 26.95 0.27
N LEU A 355 -16.69 25.67 0.50
CA LEU A 355 -17.21 24.53 -0.28
C LEU A 355 -18.50 23.95 0.31
N GLN A 356 -18.98 24.46 1.46
CA GLN A 356 -20.25 24.05 2.05
C GLN A 356 -21.42 24.65 1.29
N GLN A 357 -22.38 23.82 0.91
CA GLN A 357 -23.62 24.22 0.24
C GLN A 357 -24.69 24.65 1.24
N ASN A 358 -25.76 25.29 0.75
CA ASN A 358 -26.85 25.78 1.60
C ASN A 358 -27.64 24.67 2.32
N ASP A 359 -27.59 23.43 1.81
CA ASP A 359 -28.21 22.25 2.39
C ASP A 359 -27.32 21.52 3.39
N GLY A 360 -26.14 22.05 3.68
CA GLY A 360 -25.14 21.48 4.56
C GLY A 360 -24.22 20.44 3.93
N SER A 361 -24.43 20.07 2.66
CA SER A 361 -23.53 19.19 1.91
C SER A 361 -22.25 19.93 1.49
N PHE A 362 -21.25 19.17 1.02
CA PHE A 362 -19.99 19.75 0.54
C PHE A 362 -19.78 19.45 -0.94
N ASP A 363 -19.27 20.45 -1.67
CA ASP A 363 -18.70 20.27 -3.01
C ASP A 363 -17.28 19.70 -2.86
N VAL A 364 -17.19 18.38 -2.64
CA VAL A 364 -15.93 17.69 -2.37
C VAL A 364 -15.05 17.71 -3.62
N PRO A 365 -13.83 18.26 -3.53
CA PRO A 365 -12.94 18.33 -4.67
C PRO A 365 -12.60 16.96 -5.26
N SER A 366 -12.76 16.82 -6.58
CA SER A 366 -12.47 15.58 -7.29
C SER A 366 -10.98 15.21 -7.16
N GLN A 367 -10.70 13.91 -7.15
CA GLN A 367 -9.33 13.38 -7.10
C GLN A 367 -8.60 13.58 -8.43
N ALA A 368 -7.34 13.99 -8.35
CA ALA A 368 -6.47 14.14 -9.49
C ALA A 368 -6.17 12.80 -10.17
N LYS A 369 -6.10 12.82 -11.51
CA LYS A 369 -5.82 11.63 -12.33
C LYS A 369 -4.45 11.73 -12.96
N GLY A 370 -3.85 10.56 -13.16
CA GLY A 370 -2.68 10.36 -13.99
C GLY A 370 -3.06 10.15 -15.46
N ASP A 371 -2.04 10.18 -16.30
CA ASP A 371 -2.16 9.96 -17.74
C ASP A 371 -1.92 8.47 -18.05
N GLY A 372 -2.85 7.84 -18.72
CA GLY A 372 -2.72 6.49 -19.25
C GLY A 372 -1.92 6.46 -20.56
N GLY A 373 -1.79 5.28 -21.15
CA GLY A 373 -1.11 5.17 -22.43
C GLY A 373 -0.75 3.76 -22.84
N PHE A 374 -0.11 3.66 -23.99
CA PHE A 374 0.32 2.41 -24.61
C PHE A 374 1.84 2.24 -24.52
N MET A 375 2.29 1.01 -24.22
CA MET A 375 3.68 0.62 -24.15
C MET A 375 3.91 -0.64 -24.99
N LEU A 376 5.03 -0.71 -25.72
CA LEU A 376 5.39 -1.84 -26.55
C LEU A 376 6.71 -2.43 -26.06
N ASP A 377 6.71 -3.73 -25.76
CA ASP A 377 7.86 -4.48 -25.34
C ASP A 377 8.15 -5.62 -26.32
N ALA A 378 9.40 -6.00 -26.49
CA ALA A 378 9.79 -7.15 -27.28
C ALA A 378 10.91 -7.95 -26.62
N SER A 379 10.95 -9.22 -26.93
CA SER A 379 12.04 -10.11 -26.53
C SER A 379 12.40 -11.02 -27.68
N ILE A 380 13.70 -11.14 -27.96
CA ILE A 380 14.24 -12.09 -28.93
C ILE A 380 15.36 -12.88 -28.29
N GLY A 381 15.27 -14.18 -28.39
CA GLY A 381 16.32 -15.02 -27.86
C GLY A 381 16.50 -16.32 -28.65
N LYS A 382 17.65 -16.92 -28.41
CA LYS A 382 18.03 -18.22 -29.04
C LYS A 382 18.80 -19.07 -28.06
N GLN A 383 18.49 -20.34 -28.08
CA GLN A 383 19.25 -21.37 -27.39
C GLN A 383 20.20 -22.05 -28.36
N PHE A 384 21.47 -22.10 -28.01
CA PHE A 384 22.57 -22.75 -28.73
C PHE A 384 23.11 -23.92 -27.89
N ARG A 385 23.93 -24.75 -28.54
CA ARG A 385 24.82 -25.70 -27.87
C ARG A 385 26.25 -25.33 -28.16
N VAL A 386 27.03 -25.04 -27.10
CA VAL A 386 28.47 -24.76 -27.17
C VAL A 386 29.17 -25.80 -26.33
N ALA A 387 30.09 -26.55 -26.96
CA ALA A 387 30.79 -27.69 -26.32
C ALA A 387 29.81 -28.68 -25.65
N HIS A 388 28.72 -29.05 -26.34
CA HIS A 388 27.63 -29.90 -25.85
C HIS A 388 26.81 -29.32 -24.66
N LYS A 389 27.09 -28.12 -24.20
CA LYS A 389 26.40 -27.41 -23.08
C LYS A 389 25.42 -26.38 -23.63
N PRO A 390 24.27 -26.17 -22.98
CA PRO A 390 23.30 -25.18 -23.44
C PRO A 390 23.79 -23.75 -23.13
N LEU A 391 23.77 -22.87 -24.13
CA LEU A 391 23.91 -21.42 -24.03
C LEU A 391 22.61 -20.78 -24.48
N SER A 392 22.00 -19.96 -23.64
CA SER A 392 20.83 -19.15 -23.99
C SER A 392 21.22 -17.68 -24.04
N VAL A 393 20.89 -17.03 -25.15
CA VAL A 393 21.07 -15.57 -25.34
C VAL A 393 19.67 -14.96 -25.48
N ASN A 394 19.37 -13.92 -24.72
CA ASN A 394 18.10 -13.22 -24.78
C ASN A 394 18.29 -11.72 -24.72
N LEU A 395 17.79 -11.00 -25.72
CA LEU A 395 17.69 -9.55 -25.76
C LEU A 395 16.25 -9.14 -25.41
N MET A 396 16.08 -8.35 -24.38
CA MET A 396 14.81 -7.79 -23.94
C MET A 396 14.82 -6.29 -24.24
N LEU A 397 13.76 -5.80 -24.85
CA LEU A 397 13.52 -4.41 -25.19
C LEU A 397 12.23 -3.98 -24.50
N THR A 398 12.28 -3.01 -23.63
CA THR A 398 11.10 -2.48 -22.94
C THR A 398 10.82 -1.06 -23.39
N ASN A 399 9.54 -0.74 -23.51
CA ASN A 399 9.06 0.56 -23.96
C ASN A 399 9.72 1.03 -25.28
N ILE A 400 9.63 0.19 -26.32
CA ILE A 400 10.25 0.46 -27.63
C ILE A 400 9.79 1.78 -28.23
N LEU A 401 8.55 2.18 -27.94
CA LEU A 401 7.96 3.44 -28.40
C LEU A 401 8.48 4.66 -27.61
N ASN A 402 9.32 4.44 -26.59
CA ASN A 402 9.86 5.47 -25.70
C ASN A 402 8.77 6.39 -25.10
N ASN A 403 7.60 5.82 -24.79
CA ASN A 403 6.52 6.58 -24.18
C ASN A 403 6.84 6.90 -22.72
N ARG A 404 7.12 8.16 -22.42
CA ARG A 404 7.40 8.68 -21.07
C ARG A 404 6.22 9.44 -20.46
N GLY A 405 5.07 9.45 -21.14
CA GLY A 405 3.88 10.18 -20.71
C GLY A 405 2.98 9.41 -19.74
N ILE A 406 3.19 8.09 -19.57
CA ILE A 406 2.36 7.26 -18.68
C ILE A 406 2.71 7.58 -17.23
N THR A 407 1.72 7.95 -16.44
CA THR A 407 1.88 8.20 -15.01
C THR A 407 1.99 6.86 -14.27
N THR A 408 3.02 6.72 -13.43
CA THR A 408 3.26 5.53 -12.58
C THR A 408 2.91 5.77 -11.11
N GLY A 409 2.56 7.00 -10.75
CA GLY A 409 2.18 7.42 -9.41
C GLY A 409 2.22 8.93 -9.28
N GLY A 410 2.01 9.40 -8.07
CA GLY A 410 2.01 10.81 -7.73
C GLY A 410 0.99 11.16 -6.68
N TYR A 411 0.89 12.43 -6.37
CA TYR A 411 0.01 12.93 -5.32
C TYR A 411 -0.45 14.36 -5.56
N GLU A 412 -1.62 14.68 -5.01
CA GLU A 412 -2.09 16.06 -4.87
C GLU A 412 -1.26 16.75 -3.80
N GLN A 413 -0.81 17.98 -4.07
CA GLN A 413 -0.07 18.74 -3.09
C GLN A 413 -1.02 19.36 -2.05
N SER A 414 -0.65 19.25 -0.78
CA SER A 414 -1.41 19.85 0.33
C SER A 414 -1.22 21.35 0.49
N ARG A 415 -0.41 21.98 -0.37
CA ARG A 415 -0.14 23.42 -0.29
C ARG A 415 -1.37 24.27 -0.59
N SER A 416 -1.58 25.32 0.23
CA SER A 416 -2.59 26.33 0.00
C SER A 416 -2.01 27.47 -0.84
N ASN A 417 -2.81 28.01 -1.77
CA ASN A 417 -2.49 29.28 -2.43
C ASN A 417 -3.00 30.40 -1.54
N TYR A 418 -2.12 31.24 -1.04
CA TYR A 418 -2.49 32.50 -0.42
C TYR A 418 -1.68 33.63 -1.04
N SER A 419 -2.25 34.81 -1.09
CA SER A 419 -1.53 36.04 -1.45
C SER A 419 -1.49 36.97 -0.24
N VAL A 420 -0.32 37.53 0.02
CA VAL A 420 -0.13 38.57 1.01
C VAL A 420 -0.20 39.92 0.30
N ASN A 421 -1.07 40.80 0.76
CA ASN A 421 -1.06 42.17 0.29
C ASN A 421 0.23 42.86 0.76
N SER A 422 1.12 43.21 -0.16
CA SER A 422 2.42 43.79 0.13
C SER A 422 2.35 45.15 0.86
N THR A 423 1.22 45.82 0.77
CA THR A 423 1.03 47.15 1.42
C THR A 423 0.45 47.03 2.80
N THR A 424 -0.46 46.11 3.08
CA THR A 424 -1.18 46.00 4.34
C THR A 424 -0.75 44.81 5.18
N GLY A 425 0.03 43.88 4.63
CA GLY A 425 0.37 42.61 5.28
C GLY A 425 -0.81 41.65 5.45
N ALA A 426 -2.01 42.05 5.00
CA ALA A 426 -3.20 41.22 5.11
C ALA A 426 -3.10 40.01 4.17
N THR A 427 -3.34 38.82 4.67
CA THR A 427 -3.49 37.60 3.86
C THR A 427 -4.85 37.59 3.20
N SER A 428 -4.90 37.44 1.88
CA SER A 428 -6.14 37.17 1.18
C SER A 428 -6.63 35.76 1.46
N GLN A 429 -7.94 35.56 1.31
CA GLN A 429 -8.59 34.28 1.50
C GLN A 429 -7.87 33.18 0.70
N ARG A 430 -7.57 32.06 1.33
CA ARG A 430 -6.88 30.91 0.73
C ARG A 430 -7.78 30.29 -0.32
N THR A 431 -7.30 30.23 -1.54
CA THR A 431 -8.00 29.55 -2.62
C THR A 431 -7.37 28.17 -2.81
N TYR A 432 -8.08 27.13 -2.44
CA TYR A 432 -7.63 25.77 -2.68
C TYR A 432 -7.88 25.37 -4.12
N SER A 433 -6.84 25.15 -4.89
CA SER A 433 -6.93 24.62 -6.24
C SER A 433 -6.17 23.29 -6.33
N PHE A 434 -6.90 22.21 -6.18
CA PHE A 434 -6.35 20.86 -6.20
C PHE A 434 -5.78 20.45 -7.56
N SER A 435 -6.34 20.98 -8.64
CA SER A 435 -5.97 20.62 -10.01
C SER A 435 -4.69 21.28 -10.52
N ARG A 436 -4.19 22.31 -9.85
CA ARG A 436 -3.10 23.15 -10.41
C ARG A 436 -1.70 22.57 -10.26
N ASN A 437 -1.44 21.68 -9.29
CA ASN A 437 -0.08 21.19 -9.03
C ASN A 437 -0.02 19.76 -8.50
N PRO A 438 -0.62 18.74 -9.15
CA PRO A 438 -0.32 17.38 -8.76
C PRO A 438 1.14 17.09 -9.12
N LYS A 439 1.85 16.40 -8.24
CA LYS A 439 3.14 15.83 -8.56
C LYS A 439 2.93 14.48 -9.21
N LYS A 440 3.44 14.29 -10.42
CA LYS A 440 3.33 13.03 -11.17
C LYS A 440 4.71 12.38 -11.30
N TYR A 441 4.74 11.07 -11.21
CA TYR A 441 5.87 10.23 -11.58
C TYR A 441 5.54 9.51 -12.88
N TYR A 442 6.53 9.36 -13.74
CA TYR A 442 6.31 8.86 -15.09
C TYR A 442 7.09 7.59 -15.35
N ALA A 443 6.61 6.80 -16.31
CA ALA A 443 7.28 5.62 -16.79
C ALA A 443 8.68 5.93 -17.33
N GLN A 444 9.59 4.99 -17.13
CA GLN A 444 10.92 5.06 -17.75
C GLN A 444 10.79 4.92 -19.26
N GLY A 445 11.67 5.61 -19.99
CA GLY A 445 11.75 5.50 -21.44
C GLY A 445 12.27 4.14 -21.91
N PHE A 446 12.66 4.08 -23.16
CA PHE A 446 13.25 2.87 -23.76
C PHE A 446 14.40 2.32 -22.90
N ASN A 447 14.37 1.00 -22.69
CA ASN A 447 15.43 0.27 -22.03
C ASN A 447 15.70 -1.05 -22.75
N CYS A 448 16.94 -1.56 -22.67
CA CYS A 448 17.31 -2.85 -23.21
C CYS A 448 18.20 -3.62 -22.21
N MET A 449 18.03 -4.93 -22.21
CA MET A 449 18.80 -5.86 -21.40
C MET A 449 19.22 -7.07 -22.21
N LEU A 450 20.51 -7.38 -22.19
CA LEU A 450 21.06 -8.62 -22.76
C LEU A 450 21.33 -9.63 -21.64
N ASN A 451 20.69 -10.79 -21.73
CA ASN A 451 20.87 -11.88 -20.78
C ASN A 451 21.58 -13.05 -21.46
N LEU A 452 22.67 -13.50 -20.85
CA LEU A 452 23.46 -14.67 -21.28
C LEU A 452 23.43 -15.71 -20.16
N ASN A 453 22.95 -16.92 -20.47
CA ASN A 453 22.92 -18.02 -19.52
C ASN A 453 23.65 -19.24 -20.12
N TYR A 454 24.78 -19.59 -19.55
CA TYR A 454 25.56 -20.77 -19.91
C TYR A 454 25.59 -21.75 -18.74
N ARG A 455 25.23 -23.01 -18.98
CA ARG A 455 25.31 -24.06 -17.96
C ARG A 455 26.53 -24.92 -18.22
N PHE A 456 27.43 -24.95 -17.26
CA PHE A 456 28.68 -25.74 -17.28
C PHE A 456 28.44 -27.22 -17.12
#